data_b5ec3e70e7e347cdb67003446b00c3fa
#
_entry.id   b5ec3e70e7e347cdb67003446b00c3fa
#
_cell.length_a   1.000
_cell.length_b   1.000
_cell.length_c   1.000
_cell.angle_alpha   90.00
_cell.angle_beta   90.00
_cell.angle_gamma   90.00
#
_symmetry.space_group_name_H-M   'P 1'
#
loop_
_entity.id
_entity.type
_entity.pdbx_description
1 polymer ?
#
loop_
_entity_poly.entity_id
_entity_poly.type
_entity_poly.pdbx_seq_one_letter_code
_entity_poly.pdbx_strand_id
1 'polypeptide(L)'
;RFPGIVANDDVTLKIRKGEIFALLGENGAGKSTLMSVLFGMYEPDEGEIIVRGKKEKIVSPRYASELNIGMVHQHFKLVSNYTIAENIVLGVEPQKKALGLFPYVDMKKANREIAELSKQYGLEVDPTKVVSDLNVSTRQRVEILKMLYRQAEILIFDEPTAVLTPQEIDSLLKIIQNLRDGGKTIILITHKLD
;
A
#
# COMPACT_ATOMS: atom_id res chain seq x y z
N ARG A 1 14.41 -9.00 -16.34
CA ARG A 1 14.11 -9.50 -17.69
C ARG A 1 13.09 -10.62 -17.57
N PHE A 2 12.25 -10.81 -18.62
CA PHE A 2 11.34 -11.94 -18.76
C PHE A 2 11.67 -12.66 -20.07
N PRO A 3 11.25 -13.91 -20.29
CA PRO A 3 11.51 -14.61 -21.53
C PRO A 3 11.12 -13.77 -22.77
N GLY A 4 12.11 -13.33 -23.53
CA GLY A 4 11.94 -12.52 -24.75
C GLY A 4 11.67 -11.02 -24.53
N ILE A 5 11.64 -10.51 -23.28
CA ILE A 5 11.34 -9.09 -22.99
C ILE A 5 12.29 -8.54 -21.94
N VAL A 6 12.88 -7.38 -22.21
CA VAL A 6 13.58 -6.56 -21.22
C VAL A 6 12.59 -5.52 -20.70
N ALA A 7 12.01 -5.74 -19.53
CA ALA A 7 10.98 -4.87 -18.97
C ALA A 7 11.56 -3.55 -18.44
N ASN A 8 12.76 -3.60 -17.86
CA ASN A 8 13.50 -2.42 -17.40
C ASN A 8 14.96 -2.58 -17.81
N ASP A 9 15.57 -1.55 -18.38
CA ASP A 9 16.97 -1.54 -18.82
C ASP A 9 17.63 -0.25 -18.32
N ASP A 10 18.69 -0.41 -17.49
CA ASP A 10 19.48 0.67 -16.89
C ASP A 10 18.67 1.82 -16.29
N VAL A 11 17.67 1.49 -15.47
CA VAL A 11 16.79 2.49 -14.81
C VAL A 11 17.32 2.82 -13.44
N THR A 12 17.71 4.08 -13.21
CA THR A 12 18.10 4.60 -11.90
C THR A 12 17.09 5.63 -11.41
N LEU A 13 16.48 5.39 -10.24
CA LEU A 13 15.56 6.32 -9.58
C LEU A 13 16.09 6.70 -8.20
N LYS A 14 15.89 7.98 -7.84
CA LYS A 14 16.19 8.49 -6.50
C LYS A 14 14.96 9.16 -5.95
N ILE A 15 14.44 8.66 -4.83
CA ILE A 15 13.22 9.14 -4.18
C ILE A 15 13.61 9.66 -2.80
N ARG A 16 13.22 10.90 -2.50
CA ARG A 16 13.51 11.53 -1.22
C ARG A 16 12.46 11.18 -0.18
N LYS A 17 12.85 11.14 1.07
CA LYS A 17 11.91 10.94 2.17
C LYS A 17 10.87 12.08 2.20
N GLY A 18 9.60 11.73 2.31
CA GLY A 18 8.50 12.69 2.45
C GLY A 18 8.07 13.39 1.15
N GLU A 19 8.52 12.92 -0.03
CA GLU A 19 8.04 13.44 -1.31
C GLU A 19 6.94 12.58 -1.92
N ILE A 20 6.18 13.18 -2.83
CA ILE A 20 5.32 12.48 -3.77
C ILE A 20 6.10 12.37 -5.07
N PHE A 21 6.49 11.15 -5.42
CA PHE A 21 7.19 10.84 -6.67
C PHE A 21 6.23 10.21 -7.67
N ALA A 22 5.98 10.87 -8.79
CA ALA A 22 5.12 10.36 -9.86
C ALA A 22 5.95 9.67 -10.95
N LEU A 23 5.71 8.38 -11.16
CA LEU A 23 6.29 7.60 -12.25
C LEU A 23 5.30 7.55 -13.42
N LEU A 24 5.58 8.36 -14.43
CA LEU A 24 4.73 8.53 -15.60
C LEU A 24 5.26 7.73 -16.79
N GLY A 25 4.36 7.26 -17.66
CA GLY A 25 4.72 6.58 -18.89
C GLY A 25 3.56 5.77 -19.47
N GLU A 26 3.68 5.34 -20.71
CA GLU A 26 2.67 4.53 -21.38
C GLU A 26 2.45 3.16 -20.75
N ASN A 27 1.31 2.53 -21.05
CA ASN A 27 1.05 1.17 -20.64
C ASN A 27 2.10 0.22 -21.25
N GLY A 28 2.62 -0.72 -20.46
CA GLY A 28 3.68 -1.62 -20.90
C GLY A 28 5.12 -1.06 -20.77
N ALA A 29 5.31 0.19 -20.35
CA ALA A 29 6.65 0.79 -20.18
C ALA A 29 7.47 0.24 -18.99
N GLY A 30 7.03 -0.83 -18.33
CA GLY A 30 7.76 -1.47 -17.24
C GLY A 30 7.58 -0.83 -15.87
N LYS A 31 6.74 0.20 -15.70
CA LYS A 31 6.53 0.92 -14.42
C LYS A 31 6.11 0.00 -13.27
N SER A 32 5.03 -0.77 -13.46
CA SER A 32 4.52 -1.72 -12.45
C SER A 32 5.51 -2.86 -12.20
N THR A 33 6.30 -3.25 -13.20
CA THR A 33 7.38 -4.23 -13.04
C THR A 33 8.46 -3.68 -12.11
N LEU A 34 8.90 -2.45 -12.33
CA LEU A 34 9.92 -1.79 -11.49
C LEU A 34 9.46 -1.70 -10.02
N MET A 35 8.20 -1.32 -9.81
CA MET A 35 7.64 -1.25 -8.45
C MET A 35 7.42 -2.64 -7.84
N SER A 36 7.10 -3.63 -8.65
CA SER A 36 7.01 -5.04 -8.21
C SER A 36 8.37 -5.58 -7.75
N VAL A 37 9.46 -5.15 -8.38
CA VAL A 37 10.83 -5.43 -7.92
C VAL A 37 11.08 -4.74 -6.56
N LEU A 38 10.73 -3.46 -6.42
CA LEU A 38 10.87 -2.73 -5.15
C LEU A 38 10.02 -3.36 -4.02
N PHE A 39 8.87 -3.92 -4.35
CA PHE A 39 7.99 -4.60 -3.39
C PHE A 39 8.33 -6.09 -3.17
N GLY A 40 9.37 -6.61 -3.85
CA GLY A 40 9.85 -7.98 -3.68
C GLY A 40 8.97 -9.07 -4.31
N MET A 41 8.17 -8.71 -5.32
CA MET A 41 7.42 -9.67 -6.12
C MET A 41 8.30 -10.34 -7.19
N TYR A 42 9.35 -9.63 -7.62
CA TYR A 42 10.38 -10.13 -8.54
C TYR A 42 11.77 -9.76 -8.02
N GLU A 43 12.74 -10.64 -8.20
CA GLU A 43 14.15 -10.29 -7.99
C GLU A 43 14.68 -9.58 -9.24
N PRO A 44 15.49 -8.51 -9.11
CA PRO A 44 16.18 -7.90 -10.24
C PRO A 44 17.30 -8.83 -10.72
N ASP A 45 17.52 -8.92 -12.03
CA ASP A 45 18.65 -9.67 -12.59
C ASP A 45 19.97 -8.97 -12.28
N GLU A 46 19.98 -7.63 -12.35
CA GLU A 46 21.13 -6.76 -12.11
C GLU A 46 20.70 -5.47 -11.41
N GLY A 47 21.65 -4.74 -10.86
CA GLY A 47 21.39 -3.50 -10.14
C GLY A 47 21.24 -3.70 -8.62
N GLU A 48 20.84 -2.64 -7.94
CA GLU A 48 20.72 -2.63 -6.49
C GLU A 48 19.55 -1.77 -6.01
N ILE A 49 18.98 -2.16 -4.88
CA ILE A 49 17.96 -1.38 -4.17
C ILE A 49 18.61 -0.83 -2.90
N ILE A 50 18.51 0.50 -2.72
CA ILE A 50 19.02 1.18 -1.54
C ILE A 50 17.83 1.79 -0.79
N VAL A 51 17.61 1.33 0.45
CA VAL A 51 16.56 1.85 1.34
C VAL A 51 17.21 2.52 2.54
N ARG A 52 16.92 3.82 2.74
CA ARG A 52 17.51 4.62 3.85
C ARG A 52 19.04 4.52 3.93
N GLY A 53 19.70 4.52 2.76
CA GLY A 53 21.17 4.46 2.65
C GLY A 53 21.78 3.08 2.83
N LYS A 54 20.98 2.03 3.00
CA LYS A 54 21.44 0.64 3.08
C LYS A 54 21.05 -0.11 1.84
N LYS A 55 21.99 -0.91 1.31
CA LYS A 55 21.71 -1.85 0.23
C LYS A 55 20.91 -3.02 0.77
N GLU A 56 19.75 -3.26 0.18
CA GLU A 56 18.80 -4.28 0.58
C GLU A 56 18.54 -5.25 -0.56
N LYS A 57 18.44 -6.54 -0.24
CA LYS A 57 17.97 -7.57 -1.18
C LYS A 57 16.51 -7.92 -0.84
N ILE A 58 15.58 -7.27 -1.52
CA ILE A 58 14.15 -7.46 -1.25
C ILE A 58 13.65 -8.69 -2.00
N VAL A 59 13.57 -9.81 -1.30
CA VAL A 59 13.24 -11.14 -1.87
C VAL A 59 11.76 -11.52 -1.71
N SER A 60 10.97 -10.72 -1.00
CA SER A 60 9.55 -11.00 -0.78
C SER A 60 8.77 -9.76 -0.36
N PRO A 61 7.43 -9.71 -0.60
CA PRO A 61 6.56 -8.66 -0.07
C PRO A 61 6.57 -8.57 1.46
N ARG A 62 6.80 -9.67 2.15
CA ARG A 62 6.96 -9.69 3.60
C ARG A 62 8.18 -8.89 4.03
N TYR A 63 9.32 -9.12 3.38
CA TYR A 63 10.54 -8.38 3.69
C TYR A 63 10.41 -6.90 3.32
N ALA A 64 9.74 -6.56 2.20
CA ALA A 64 9.41 -5.18 1.88
C ALA A 64 8.58 -4.51 3.00
N SER A 65 7.58 -5.23 3.55
CA SER A 65 6.79 -4.75 4.70
C SER A 65 7.62 -4.56 5.97
N GLU A 66 8.61 -5.41 6.23
CA GLU A 66 9.56 -5.26 7.34
C GLU A 66 10.45 -4.01 7.17
N LEU A 67 10.69 -3.59 5.92
CA LEU A 67 11.32 -2.31 5.57
C LEU A 67 10.34 -1.13 5.54
N ASN A 68 9.10 -1.30 6.01
CA ASN A 68 8.01 -0.33 5.99
C ASN A 68 7.65 0.17 4.59
N ILE A 69 7.77 -0.69 3.58
CA ILE A 69 7.30 -0.45 2.22
C ILE A 69 5.95 -1.14 2.05
N GLY A 70 4.94 -0.38 1.65
CA GLY A 70 3.60 -0.87 1.35
C GLY A 70 3.22 -0.62 -0.10
N MET A 71 2.38 -1.48 -0.69
CA MET A 71 1.89 -1.32 -2.05
C MET A 71 0.38 -1.49 -2.10
N VAL A 72 -0.29 -0.49 -2.68
CA VAL A 72 -1.70 -0.53 -3.06
C VAL A 72 -1.76 -0.91 -4.52
N HIS A 73 -2.27 -2.11 -4.77
CA HIS A 73 -2.34 -2.68 -6.12
C HIS A 73 -3.54 -2.13 -6.91
N GLN A 74 -3.46 -2.13 -8.22
CA GLN A 74 -4.55 -1.79 -9.13
C GLN A 74 -5.82 -2.63 -8.86
N HIS A 75 -5.65 -3.92 -8.53
CA HIS A 75 -6.73 -4.80 -8.11
C HIS A 75 -6.64 -5.05 -6.61
N PHE A 76 -7.70 -4.70 -5.88
CA PHE A 76 -7.75 -4.83 -4.42
C PHE A 76 -7.57 -6.28 -3.98
N LYS A 77 -6.71 -6.48 -2.99
CA LYS A 77 -6.43 -7.79 -2.38
C LYS A 77 -7.17 -7.92 -1.04
N LEU A 78 -8.48 -7.66 -1.07
CA LEU A 78 -9.37 -7.75 0.09
C LEU A 78 -10.20 -9.03 0.04
N VAL A 79 -10.42 -9.63 1.20
CA VAL A 79 -11.31 -10.79 1.38
C VAL A 79 -12.74 -10.26 1.50
N SER A 80 -13.59 -10.55 0.51
CA SER A 80 -14.89 -9.90 0.34
C SER A 80 -15.90 -10.18 1.47
N ASN A 81 -15.86 -11.36 2.07
CA ASN A 81 -16.74 -11.77 3.18
C ASN A 81 -16.24 -11.40 4.57
N TYR A 82 -15.08 -10.73 4.67
CA TYR A 82 -14.53 -10.22 5.91
C TYR A 82 -14.94 -8.76 6.12
N THR A 83 -14.96 -8.33 7.37
CA THR A 83 -15.10 -6.92 7.73
C THR A 83 -13.83 -6.13 7.35
N ILE A 84 -13.95 -4.82 7.34
CA ILE A 84 -12.81 -3.91 7.13
C ILE A 84 -11.70 -4.22 8.15
N ALA A 85 -12.07 -4.34 9.42
CA ALA A 85 -11.10 -4.60 10.48
C ALA A 85 -10.40 -5.95 10.30
N GLU A 86 -11.13 -7.02 10.01
CA GLU A 86 -10.55 -8.34 9.75
C GLU A 86 -9.57 -8.32 8.58
N ASN A 87 -9.90 -7.60 7.51
CA ASN A 87 -8.99 -7.45 6.36
C ASN A 87 -7.71 -6.68 6.72
N ILE A 88 -7.81 -5.63 7.53
CA ILE A 88 -6.66 -4.79 7.89
C ILE A 88 -5.70 -5.56 8.80
N VAL A 89 -6.23 -6.26 9.81
CA VAL A 89 -5.38 -6.96 10.79
C VAL A 89 -4.92 -8.34 10.36
N LEU A 90 -5.44 -8.88 9.27
CA LEU A 90 -5.12 -10.23 8.78
C LEU A 90 -3.60 -10.45 8.68
N GLY A 91 -3.08 -11.40 9.48
CA GLY A 91 -1.65 -11.72 9.57
C GLY A 91 -0.83 -10.80 10.51
N VAL A 92 -1.48 -9.83 11.18
CA VAL A 92 -0.88 -8.97 12.22
C VAL A 92 -1.88 -8.71 13.35
N GLU A 93 -2.72 -9.68 13.64
CA GLU A 93 -3.86 -9.56 14.56
C GLU A 93 -3.39 -9.18 15.95
N PRO A 94 -4.00 -8.15 16.59
CA PRO A 94 -3.73 -7.84 17.99
C PRO A 94 -4.23 -8.98 18.87
N GLN A 95 -3.35 -9.51 19.69
CA GLN A 95 -3.65 -10.65 20.56
C GLN A 95 -3.94 -10.19 21.98
N LYS A 96 -4.90 -10.86 22.63
CA LYS A 96 -5.20 -10.78 24.03
C LYS A 96 -5.18 -12.17 24.65
N LYS A 97 -4.65 -12.31 25.87
CA LYS A 97 -4.66 -13.59 26.59
C LYS A 97 -5.91 -13.69 27.46
N ALA A 98 -6.73 -14.72 27.22
CA ALA A 98 -7.80 -15.09 28.13
C ALA A 98 -7.25 -15.95 29.27
N LEU A 99 -7.49 -15.58 30.52
CA LEU A 99 -7.03 -16.31 31.73
C LEU A 99 -5.51 -16.66 31.70
N GLY A 100 -4.70 -15.92 30.92
CA GLY A 100 -3.27 -16.16 30.81
C GLY A 100 -2.83 -17.37 29.99
N LEU A 101 -3.74 -18.16 29.43
CA LEU A 101 -3.42 -19.45 28.79
C LEU A 101 -3.57 -19.48 27.28
N PHE A 102 -4.63 -18.90 26.72
CA PHE A 102 -4.88 -18.96 25.28
C PHE A 102 -4.93 -17.57 24.63
N PRO A 103 -4.13 -17.30 23.59
CA PRO A 103 -4.24 -16.07 22.81
C PRO A 103 -5.50 -16.10 21.94
N TYR A 104 -6.25 -15.00 21.93
CA TYR A 104 -7.34 -14.75 20.97
C TYR A 104 -7.22 -13.36 20.37
N VAL A 105 -7.83 -13.15 19.20
CA VAL A 105 -7.77 -11.87 18.48
C VAL A 105 -8.61 -10.82 19.20
N ASP A 106 -8.00 -9.68 19.54
CA ASP A 106 -8.72 -8.56 20.17
C ASP A 106 -9.31 -7.62 19.09
N MET A 107 -10.44 -8.03 18.51
CA MET A 107 -11.14 -7.23 17.49
C MET A 107 -11.66 -5.89 18.03
N LYS A 108 -11.94 -5.76 19.34
CA LYS A 108 -12.33 -4.46 19.92
C LYS A 108 -11.18 -3.47 19.88
N LYS A 109 -9.98 -3.93 20.19
CA LYS A 109 -8.76 -3.13 20.06
C LYS A 109 -8.50 -2.77 18.60
N ALA A 110 -8.58 -3.74 17.69
CA ALA A 110 -8.42 -3.53 16.25
C ALA A 110 -9.38 -2.45 15.72
N ASN A 111 -10.67 -2.56 16.01
CA ASN A 111 -11.69 -1.60 15.56
C ASN A 111 -11.38 -0.18 16.04
N ARG A 112 -10.97 -0.02 17.30
CA ARG A 112 -10.61 1.30 17.85
C ARG A 112 -9.38 1.88 17.17
N GLU A 113 -8.29 1.11 17.07
CA GLU A 113 -7.04 1.55 16.43
C GLU A 113 -7.25 1.93 14.96
N ILE A 114 -8.06 1.15 14.23
CA ILE A 114 -8.39 1.43 12.83
C ILE A 114 -9.25 2.69 12.72
N ALA A 115 -10.23 2.89 13.60
CA ALA A 115 -11.05 4.10 13.60
C ALA A 115 -10.23 5.35 13.90
N GLU A 116 -9.28 5.29 14.84
CA GLU A 116 -8.34 6.38 15.15
C GLU A 116 -7.43 6.68 13.96
N LEU A 117 -6.82 5.65 13.37
CA LEU A 117 -5.95 5.77 12.20
C LEU A 117 -6.70 6.35 10.99
N SER A 118 -7.94 5.92 10.76
CA SER A 118 -8.76 6.42 9.65
C SER A 118 -9.07 7.91 9.77
N LYS A 119 -9.34 8.39 10.98
CA LYS A 119 -9.55 9.83 11.24
C LYS A 119 -8.27 10.64 11.05
N GLN A 120 -7.14 10.11 11.55
CA GLN A 120 -5.85 10.78 11.45
C GLN A 120 -5.47 11.17 10.03
N TYR A 121 -5.78 10.31 9.04
CA TYR A 121 -5.41 10.51 7.64
C TYR A 121 -6.59 10.90 6.72
N GLY A 122 -7.78 11.13 7.27
CA GLY A 122 -8.97 11.46 6.47
C GLY A 122 -9.48 10.30 5.60
N LEU A 123 -9.28 9.07 6.07
CA LEU A 123 -9.67 7.82 5.41
C LEU A 123 -10.94 7.22 6.02
N GLU A 124 -11.83 8.03 6.56
CA GLU A 124 -12.97 7.59 7.36
C GLU A 124 -13.70 6.37 6.81
N VAL A 125 -13.72 5.29 7.60
CA VAL A 125 -14.42 4.04 7.34
C VAL A 125 -15.05 3.52 8.64
N ASP A 126 -16.08 2.71 8.51
CA ASP A 126 -16.64 1.92 9.61
C ASP A 126 -15.95 0.55 9.64
N PRO A 127 -15.10 0.26 10.65
CA PRO A 127 -14.33 -0.99 10.70
C PRO A 127 -15.17 -2.26 10.70
N THR A 128 -16.46 -2.17 11.07
CA THR A 128 -17.37 -3.31 11.22
C THR A 128 -18.09 -3.69 9.92
N LYS A 129 -18.03 -2.84 8.88
CA LYS A 129 -18.67 -3.12 7.60
C LYS A 129 -17.95 -4.24 6.85
N VAL A 130 -18.73 -5.06 6.15
CA VAL A 130 -18.22 -6.15 5.30
C VAL A 130 -17.74 -5.57 3.98
N VAL A 131 -16.62 -6.06 3.48
CA VAL A 131 -15.95 -5.55 2.27
C VAL A 131 -16.80 -5.73 1.01
N SER A 132 -17.65 -6.78 0.92
CA SER A 132 -18.57 -6.97 -0.22
C SER A 132 -19.49 -5.77 -0.46
N ASP A 133 -19.90 -5.09 0.60
CA ASP A 133 -20.89 -4.01 0.57
C ASP A 133 -20.27 -2.63 0.27
N LEU A 134 -18.96 -2.57 0.09
CA LEU A 134 -18.22 -1.33 -0.12
C LEU A 134 -18.12 -0.97 -1.61
N ASN A 135 -18.23 0.33 -1.90
CA ASN A 135 -17.85 0.86 -3.20
C ASN A 135 -16.32 0.86 -3.42
N VAL A 136 -15.91 1.09 -4.65
CA VAL A 136 -14.50 1.05 -5.08
C VAL A 136 -13.63 2.02 -4.27
N SER A 137 -14.08 3.25 -4.09
CA SER A 137 -13.35 4.29 -3.35
C SER A 137 -13.12 3.89 -1.89
N THR A 138 -14.13 3.30 -1.24
CA THR A 138 -13.98 2.83 0.15
C THR A 138 -13.05 1.62 0.24
N ARG A 139 -13.11 0.67 -0.70
CA ARG A 139 -12.15 -0.45 -0.77
C ARG A 139 -10.72 0.05 -0.90
N GLN A 140 -10.50 1.10 -1.69
CA GLN A 140 -9.18 1.72 -1.81
C GLN A 140 -8.70 2.32 -0.49
N ARG A 141 -9.57 3.03 0.25
CA ARG A 141 -9.24 3.53 1.60
C ARG A 141 -8.87 2.40 2.55
N VAL A 142 -9.56 1.25 2.47
CA VAL A 142 -9.24 0.07 3.29
C VAL A 142 -7.84 -0.48 2.95
N GLU A 143 -7.46 -0.56 1.67
CA GLU A 143 -6.10 -0.97 1.28
C GLU A 143 -5.03 0.00 1.81
N ILE A 144 -5.29 1.31 1.76
CA ILE A 144 -4.37 2.31 2.33
C ILE A 144 -4.26 2.12 3.84
N LEU A 145 -5.40 1.98 4.55
CA LEU A 145 -5.42 1.75 6.00
C LEU A 145 -4.68 0.48 6.39
N LYS A 146 -4.81 -0.58 5.60
CA LYS A 146 -4.07 -1.84 5.80
C LYS A 146 -2.54 -1.63 5.75
N MET A 147 -2.04 -0.79 4.84
CA MET A 147 -0.63 -0.43 4.78
C MET A 147 -0.21 0.42 5.97
N LEU A 148 -1.02 1.41 6.35
CA LEU A 148 -0.76 2.30 7.49
C LEU A 148 -0.78 1.54 8.82
N TYR A 149 -1.70 0.62 9.02
CA TYR A 149 -1.77 -0.24 10.20
C TYR A 149 -0.50 -1.09 10.36
N ARG A 150 0.11 -1.50 9.24
CA ARG A 150 1.40 -2.18 9.17
C ARG A 150 2.60 -1.23 9.23
N GLN A 151 2.37 0.04 9.58
CA GLN A 151 3.38 1.08 9.75
C GLN A 151 4.19 1.41 8.48
N ALA A 152 3.61 1.24 7.29
CA ALA A 152 4.27 1.63 6.06
C ALA A 152 4.67 3.11 6.09
N GLU A 153 5.93 3.39 5.69
CA GLU A 153 6.48 4.74 5.55
C GLU A 153 6.65 5.12 4.08
N ILE A 154 6.85 4.13 3.22
CA ILE A 154 6.90 4.27 1.77
C ILE A 154 5.66 3.57 1.21
N LEU A 155 4.81 4.32 0.51
CA LEU A 155 3.56 3.86 -0.05
C LEU A 155 3.61 3.91 -1.57
N ILE A 156 3.49 2.76 -2.21
CA ILE A 156 3.44 2.62 -3.68
C ILE A 156 1.97 2.50 -4.08
N PHE A 157 1.51 3.35 -4.98
CA PHE A 157 0.19 3.32 -5.59
C PHE A 157 0.31 2.95 -7.07
N ASP A 158 -0.22 1.80 -7.45
CA ASP A 158 -0.20 1.33 -8.84
C ASP A 158 -1.54 1.62 -9.50
N GLU A 159 -1.54 2.61 -10.42
CA GLU A 159 -2.71 3.07 -11.19
C GLU A 159 -3.95 3.36 -10.32
N PRO A 160 -3.84 4.13 -9.23
CA PRO A 160 -4.91 4.24 -8.22
C PRO A 160 -6.14 4.99 -8.72
N THR A 161 -6.07 5.68 -9.85
CA THR A 161 -7.17 6.48 -10.43
C THR A 161 -7.93 5.78 -11.55
N ALA A 162 -7.49 4.58 -11.97
CA ALA A 162 -7.98 3.92 -13.20
C ALA A 162 -9.50 3.66 -13.21
N VAL A 163 -10.11 3.46 -12.04
CA VAL A 163 -11.53 3.08 -11.88
C VAL A 163 -12.34 4.08 -11.06
N LEU A 164 -11.79 5.27 -10.82
CA LEU A 164 -12.41 6.30 -10.00
C LEU A 164 -13.09 7.37 -10.85
N THR A 165 -14.18 7.93 -10.31
CA THR A 165 -14.79 9.15 -10.84
C THR A 165 -13.93 10.38 -10.56
N PRO A 166 -14.09 11.51 -11.27
CA PRO A 166 -13.33 12.74 -10.99
C PRO A 166 -13.39 13.19 -9.53
N GLN A 167 -14.56 13.14 -8.90
CA GLN A 167 -14.74 13.51 -7.50
C GLN A 167 -13.99 12.58 -6.53
N GLU A 168 -13.92 11.28 -6.87
CA GLU A 168 -13.17 10.30 -6.09
C GLU A 168 -11.65 10.49 -6.27
N ILE A 169 -11.20 10.91 -7.46
CA ILE A 169 -9.80 11.28 -7.72
C ILE A 169 -9.40 12.46 -6.84
N ASP A 170 -10.21 13.54 -6.79
CA ASP A 170 -9.95 14.69 -5.93
C ASP A 170 -9.85 14.29 -4.45
N SER A 171 -10.73 13.38 -4.01
CA SER A 171 -10.69 12.84 -2.66
C SER A 171 -9.41 12.05 -2.40
N LEU A 172 -8.99 11.20 -3.35
CA LEU A 172 -7.76 10.43 -3.26
C LEU A 172 -6.52 11.33 -3.21
N LEU A 173 -6.46 12.37 -4.04
CA LEU A 173 -5.34 13.32 -4.06
C LEU A 173 -5.20 14.05 -2.71
N LYS A 174 -6.31 14.43 -2.08
CA LYS A 174 -6.29 14.99 -0.72
C LYS A 174 -5.74 13.99 0.31
N ILE A 175 -6.13 12.73 0.21
CA ILE A 175 -5.60 11.66 1.07
C ILE A 175 -4.08 11.51 0.87
N ILE A 176 -3.62 11.48 -0.37
CA ILE A 176 -2.19 11.39 -0.71
C ILE A 176 -1.41 12.60 -0.14
N GLN A 177 -1.97 13.81 -0.22
CA GLN A 177 -1.39 15.00 0.38
C GLN A 177 -1.31 14.88 1.91
N ASN A 178 -2.39 14.45 2.58
CA ASN A 178 -2.39 14.23 4.02
C ASN A 178 -1.35 13.19 4.47
N LEU A 179 -1.18 12.11 3.70
CA LEU A 179 -0.17 11.10 3.95
C LEU A 179 1.24 11.67 3.87
N ARG A 180 1.54 12.45 2.82
CA ARG A 180 2.82 13.14 2.67
C ARG A 180 3.06 14.11 3.82
N ASP A 181 2.08 14.92 4.18
CA ASP A 181 2.17 15.91 5.25
C ASP A 181 2.34 15.23 6.63
N GLY A 182 1.83 14.01 6.77
CA GLY A 182 2.12 13.08 7.87
C GLY A 182 3.49 12.40 7.80
N GLY A 183 4.38 12.81 6.86
CA GLY A 183 5.76 12.34 6.74
C GLY A 183 5.94 11.06 5.92
N LYS A 184 4.90 10.59 5.22
CA LYS A 184 5.00 9.41 4.35
C LYS A 184 5.66 9.78 3.01
N THR A 185 6.39 8.83 2.44
CA THR A 185 6.92 8.92 1.08
C THR A 185 5.97 8.20 0.14
N ILE A 186 5.56 8.86 -0.94
CA ILE A 186 4.56 8.34 -1.87
C ILE A 186 5.20 8.10 -3.23
N ILE A 187 4.98 6.93 -3.80
CA ILE A 187 5.31 6.61 -5.19
C ILE A 187 4.00 6.35 -5.93
N LEU A 188 3.70 7.19 -6.89
CA LEU A 188 2.47 7.13 -7.68
C LEU A 188 2.78 6.69 -9.10
N ILE A 189 2.25 5.55 -9.53
CA ILE A 189 2.34 5.09 -10.92
C ILE A 189 1.07 5.50 -11.64
N THR A 190 1.19 6.21 -12.74
CA THR A 190 0.05 6.56 -13.58
C THR A 190 0.47 6.72 -15.05
N HIS A 191 -0.49 6.58 -15.94
CA HIS A 191 -0.32 6.86 -17.38
C HIS A 191 -1.07 8.15 -17.78
N LYS A 192 -1.81 8.79 -16.86
CA LYS A 192 -2.57 10.03 -17.09
C LYS A 192 -1.91 11.19 -16.35
N LEU A 193 -1.87 12.33 -17.02
CA LEU A 193 -1.33 13.61 -16.53
C LEU A 193 -2.43 14.63 -16.20
N ASP A 194 -3.71 14.24 -16.33
CA ASP A 194 -4.86 15.13 -16.18
C ASP A 194 -5.29 15.27 -14.72
#